data_b6f118c71219b8c6dc7d48a193ba0589
#
_entry.id   b6f118c71219b8c6dc7d48a193ba0589
#
_cell.length_a   1.000
_cell.length_b   1.000
_cell.length_c   1.000
_cell.angle_alpha   90.00
_cell.angle_beta   90.00
_cell.angle_gamma   90.00
#
_symmetry.space_group_name_H-M   'P 1'
#
loop_
_entity.id
_entity.type
_entity.pdbx_description
1 polymer ?
#
loop_
_entity_poly.entity_id
_entity_poly.type
_entity_poly.pdbx_seq_one_letter_code
_entity_poly.pdbx_strand_id
1 'polypeptide(L)'
;SSTADAAAGACINGSQWFRLYDIYEKDSASMSPMIRRFSKAMLATAFNRNEEAAEAITTLVRNHQQEIGMGNVVSMLSLLSTTYSRLGDNTKASATMKSLADQLEGSADTATVAELRRKQHLYDTLGKSALYQRDKGGNASHTVPFSTVPFSADSTQVLMHIGSRLNGQKCTMTFDTGATYNVITPKRAAKYRLTPTDATISVIGTKLGTGRIAIAKELTIGTLTLRNVPFVILDLDSGNERVRHTADAYSCILGESLLMQFPHYIIDFEKSTVTLSSDTLTTSRRRPNICLTPSGRTPYAEIEYGGGTFAITLDTGAAATTLGNAFYRDYTADVAREGKWDIAASTGFGGVTYDSIFRLPSLTMRLSSTPFTLRNVPVSALSTSNALSANYGRLGLDFFRLWKKVTINNAAMTIEVE
;
A
#
# COMPACT_ATOMS: atom_id res chain seq x y z
N SER A 1 9.86 -31.15 12.62
CA SER A 1 8.81 -30.14 12.43
C SER A 1 7.53 -30.83 11.92
N SER A 2 6.38 -30.36 12.38
CA SER A 2 5.10 -30.86 11.91
C SER A 2 4.81 -30.43 10.47
N THR A 3 3.88 -31.10 9.79
CA THR A 3 3.41 -30.66 8.46
C THR A 3 2.88 -29.23 8.48
N ALA A 4 2.20 -28.86 9.58
CA ALA A 4 1.71 -27.49 9.79
C ALA A 4 2.86 -26.47 9.89
N ASP A 5 3.95 -26.81 10.58
CA ASP A 5 5.15 -25.96 10.66
C ASP A 5 5.77 -25.74 9.28
N ALA A 6 5.93 -26.79 8.50
CA ALA A 6 6.51 -26.70 7.16
C ALA A 6 5.64 -25.83 6.24
N ALA A 7 4.33 -26.02 6.26
CA ALA A 7 3.38 -25.27 5.45
C ALA A 7 3.36 -23.79 5.85
N ALA A 8 3.32 -23.48 7.15
CA ALA A 8 3.35 -22.12 7.67
C ALA A 8 4.67 -21.43 7.35
N GLY A 9 5.81 -22.10 7.53
CA GLY A 9 7.12 -21.58 7.19
C GLY A 9 7.26 -21.23 5.73
N ALA A 10 6.75 -22.07 4.83
CA ALA A 10 6.74 -21.80 3.39
C ALA A 10 5.89 -20.56 3.05
N CYS A 11 4.74 -20.39 3.69
CA CYS A 11 3.89 -19.22 3.50
C CYS A 11 4.56 -17.93 4.00
N ILE A 12 5.23 -17.98 5.14
CA ILE A 12 5.97 -16.83 5.69
C ILE A 12 7.10 -16.43 4.73
N ASN A 13 7.89 -17.38 4.28
CA ASN A 13 8.98 -17.12 3.34
C ASN A 13 8.50 -16.60 1.98
N GLY A 14 7.35 -17.07 1.52
CA GLY A 14 6.75 -16.66 0.25
C GLY A 14 5.78 -15.49 0.36
N SER A 15 5.60 -14.88 1.53
CA SER A 15 4.63 -13.81 1.79
C SER A 15 3.21 -14.16 1.35
N GLN A 16 2.81 -15.40 1.55
CA GLN A 16 1.50 -15.93 1.17
C GLN A 16 0.52 -15.81 2.35
N TRP A 17 0.09 -14.59 2.64
CA TRP A 17 -0.65 -14.28 3.87
C TRP A 17 -2.06 -14.88 3.91
N PHE A 18 -2.78 -14.92 2.81
CA PHE A 18 -4.12 -15.53 2.76
C PHE A 18 -4.05 -17.04 3.00
N ARG A 19 -3.06 -17.70 2.42
CA ARG A 19 -2.84 -19.13 2.66
C ARG A 19 -2.38 -19.40 4.10
N LEU A 20 -1.51 -18.55 4.64
CA LEU A 20 -1.10 -18.63 6.03
C LEU A 20 -2.29 -18.46 6.98
N TYR A 21 -3.18 -17.52 6.66
CA TYR A 21 -4.42 -17.32 7.41
C TYR A 21 -5.24 -18.62 7.50
N ASP A 22 -5.49 -19.27 6.38
CA ASP A 22 -6.27 -20.50 6.32
C ASP A 22 -5.58 -21.65 7.08
N ILE A 23 -4.27 -21.82 6.93
CA ILE A 23 -3.48 -22.83 7.65
C ILE A 23 -3.52 -22.57 9.15
N TYR A 24 -3.36 -21.32 9.58
CA TYR A 24 -3.36 -20.94 10.99
C TYR A 24 -4.73 -21.21 11.63
N GLU A 25 -5.81 -20.82 10.99
CA GLU A 25 -7.17 -21.05 11.47
C GLU A 25 -7.48 -22.55 11.64
N LYS A 26 -6.95 -23.38 10.76
CA LYS A 26 -7.19 -24.83 10.76
C LYS A 26 -6.23 -25.57 11.69
N ASP A 27 -4.94 -25.28 11.63
CA ASP A 27 -3.87 -26.16 12.12
C ASP A 27 -2.97 -25.51 13.18
N SER A 28 -3.28 -24.31 13.69
CA SER A 28 -2.40 -23.61 14.64
C SER A 28 -2.10 -24.41 15.92
N ALA A 29 -3.04 -25.24 16.37
CA ALA A 29 -2.84 -26.10 17.53
C ALA A 29 -1.72 -27.13 17.33
N SER A 30 -1.48 -27.54 16.07
CA SER A 30 -0.44 -28.51 15.69
C SER A 30 0.92 -27.87 15.41
N MET A 31 1.00 -26.54 15.41
CA MET A 31 2.25 -25.81 15.19
C MET A 31 3.12 -25.80 16.45
N SER A 32 4.44 -25.82 16.25
CA SER A 32 5.38 -25.54 17.33
C SER A 32 5.17 -24.14 17.89
N PRO A 33 5.52 -23.90 19.17
CA PRO A 33 5.30 -22.58 19.80
C PRO A 33 5.92 -21.40 19.01
N MET A 34 7.13 -21.57 18.49
CA MET A 34 7.81 -20.56 17.72
C MET A 34 7.06 -20.23 16.41
N ILE A 35 6.75 -21.26 15.60
CA ILE A 35 6.04 -21.07 14.32
C ILE A 35 4.65 -20.50 14.53
N ARG A 36 3.94 -20.93 15.55
CA ARG A 36 2.62 -20.38 15.92
C ARG A 36 2.70 -18.89 16.23
N ARG A 37 3.67 -18.48 17.03
CA ARG A 37 3.87 -17.06 17.41
C ARG A 37 4.35 -16.22 16.23
N PHE A 38 5.23 -16.77 15.41
CA PHE A 38 5.69 -16.11 14.18
C PHE A 38 4.52 -15.88 13.22
N SER A 39 3.73 -16.91 12.98
CA SER A 39 2.54 -16.84 12.12
C SER A 39 1.53 -15.80 12.65
N LYS A 40 1.27 -15.81 13.95
CA LYS A 40 0.37 -14.83 14.58
C LYS A 40 0.85 -13.40 14.38
N ALA A 41 2.15 -13.14 14.57
CA ALA A 41 2.74 -11.81 14.36
C ALA A 41 2.59 -11.35 12.92
N MET A 42 2.88 -12.21 11.96
CA MET A 42 2.79 -11.87 10.53
C MET A 42 1.34 -11.69 10.07
N LEU A 43 0.42 -12.53 10.52
CA LEU A 43 -1.02 -12.41 10.19
C LEU A 43 -1.62 -11.13 10.80
N ALA A 44 -1.30 -10.80 12.03
CA ALA A 44 -1.77 -9.56 12.64
C ALA A 44 -1.28 -8.33 11.86
N THR A 45 -0.05 -8.35 11.39
CA THR A 45 0.51 -7.29 10.55
C THR A 45 -0.17 -7.23 9.17
N ALA A 46 -0.28 -8.37 8.50
CA ALA A 46 -0.86 -8.44 7.15
C ALA A 46 -2.33 -8.04 7.11
N PHE A 47 -3.07 -8.29 8.18
CA PHE A 47 -4.50 -7.98 8.27
C PHE A 47 -4.82 -6.79 9.17
N ASN A 48 -3.87 -5.88 9.32
CA ASN A 48 -4.05 -4.56 9.95
C ASN A 48 -4.54 -4.60 11.42
N ARG A 49 -4.19 -5.62 12.16
CA ARG A 49 -4.46 -5.75 13.60
C ARG A 49 -3.25 -5.29 14.39
N ASN A 50 -3.06 -3.97 14.44
CA ASN A 50 -1.79 -3.37 14.87
C ASN A 50 -1.49 -3.54 16.37
N GLU A 51 -2.48 -3.45 17.25
CA GLU A 51 -2.27 -3.73 18.68
C GLU A 51 -1.84 -5.18 18.90
N GLU A 52 -2.54 -6.11 18.27
CA GLU A 52 -2.20 -7.54 18.30
C GLU A 52 -0.83 -7.80 17.69
N ALA A 53 -0.50 -7.13 16.59
CA ALA A 53 0.80 -7.24 15.93
C ALA A 53 1.94 -6.80 16.85
N ALA A 54 1.81 -5.65 17.52
CA ALA A 54 2.83 -5.15 18.44
C ALA A 54 3.08 -6.13 19.60
N GLU A 55 2.02 -6.67 20.20
CA GLU A 55 2.12 -7.67 21.26
C GLU A 55 2.73 -8.98 20.76
N ALA A 56 2.27 -9.47 19.61
CA ALA A 56 2.75 -10.73 19.04
C ALA A 56 4.21 -10.67 18.62
N ILE A 57 4.67 -9.57 18.02
CA ILE A 57 6.07 -9.35 17.67
C ILE A 57 6.93 -9.29 18.92
N THR A 58 6.53 -8.53 19.92
CA THR A 58 7.26 -8.40 21.17
C THR A 58 7.40 -9.76 21.87
N THR A 59 6.33 -10.54 21.92
CA THR A 59 6.35 -11.89 22.51
C THR A 59 7.25 -12.85 21.74
N LEU A 60 7.18 -12.81 20.40
CA LEU A 60 8.03 -13.64 19.54
C LEU A 60 9.52 -13.36 19.78
N VAL A 61 9.91 -12.10 19.74
CA VAL A 61 11.31 -11.69 19.96
C VAL A 61 11.77 -12.04 21.38
N ARG A 62 10.95 -11.77 22.39
CA ARG A 62 11.31 -12.06 23.79
C ARG A 62 11.55 -13.54 24.04
N ASN A 63 10.70 -14.40 23.50
CA ASN A 63 10.70 -15.82 23.85
C ASN A 63 11.47 -16.70 22.85
N HIS A 64 11.70 -16.23 21.62
CA HIS A 64 12.22 -17.08 20.54
C HIS A 64 13.35 -16.43 19.71
N GLN A 65 14.01 -15.39 20.26
CA GLN A 65 15.04 -14.66 19.50
C GLN A 65 16.18 -15.55 18.97
N GLN A 66 16.56 -16.55 19.73
CA GLN A 66 17.62 -17.49 19.30
C GLN A 66 17.12 -18.43 18.22
N GLU A 67 15.90 -18.94 18.33
CA GLU A 67 15.32 -19.84 17.36
C GLU A 67 15.10 -19.18 15.99
N ILE A 68 14.63 -17.92 15.97
CA ILE A 68 14.37 -17.20 14.72
C ILE A 68 15.64 -16.60 14.10
N GLY A 69 16.69 -16.42 14.89
CA GLY A 69 17.97 -15.88 14.45
C GLY A 69 18.01 -14.36 14.35
N MET A 70 19.22 -13.82 14.36
CA MET A 70 19.45 -12.36 14.42
C MET A 70 18.82 -11.60 13.24
N GLY A 71 18.91 -12.13 12.02
CA GLY A 71 18.30 -11.49 10.84
C GLY A 71 16.80 -11.28 10.99
N ASN A 72 16.09 -12.30 11.48
CA ASN A 72 14.66 -12.20 11.75
C ASN A 72 14.34 -11.29 12.95
N VAL A 73 15.19 -11.26 13.98
CA VAL A 73 15.05 -10.32 15.11
C VAL A 73 15.10 -8.89 14.61
N VAL A 74 16.07 -8.54 13.77
CA VAL A 74 16.21 -7.20 13.17
C VAL A 74 14.97 -6.87 12.33
N SER A 75 14.51 -7.79 11.50
CA SER A 75 13.30 -7.61 10.68
C SER A 75 12.05 -7.42 11.53
N MET A 76 11.90 -8.20 12.60
CA MET A 76 10.75 -8.10 13.50
C MET A 76 10.75 -6.79 14.30
N LEU A 77 11.90 -6.32 14.77
CA LEU A 77 11.98 -5.04 15.49
C LEU A 77 11.75 -3.85 14.55
N SER A 78 12.21 -3.94 13.30
CA SER A 78 11.87 -2.95 12.26
C SER A 78 10.35 -2.93 11.99
N LEU A 79 9.73 -4.09 11.91
CA LEU A 79 8.30 -4.24 11.75
C LEU A 79 7.52 -3.71 12.97
N LEU A 80 8.02 -3.95 14.18
CA LEU A 80 7.45 -3.42 15.41
C LEU A 80 7.44 -1.89 15.40
N SER A 81 8.53 -1.27 14.97
CA SER A 81 8.62 0.19 14.81
C SER A 81 7.57 0.70 13.83
N THR A 82 7.45 0.08 12.66
CA THR A 82 6.41 0.41 11.68
C THR A 82 5.01 0.25 12.28
N THR A 83 4.79 -0.78 13.06
CA THR A 83 3.51 -1.07 13.72
C THR A 83 3.15 0.02 14.74
N TYR A 84 4.10 0.46 15.54
CA TYR A 84 3.88 1.59 16.46
C TYR A 84 3.53 2.88 15.70
N SER A 85 4.19 3.15 14.59
CA SER A 85 3.86 4.30 13.75
C SER A 85 2.43 4.21 13.17
N ARG A 86 2.00 3.02 12.75
CA ARG A 86 0.61 2.77 12.31
C ARG A 86 -0.41 3.01 13.42
N LEU A 87 -0.04 2.74 14.66
CA LEU A 87 -0.86 3.04 15.85
C LEU A 87 -0.84 4.52 16.24
N GLY A 88 -0.09 5.35 15.55
CA GLY A 88 0.10 6.77 15.87
C GLY A 88 1.12 7.04 16.96
N ASP A 89 1.84 6.01 17.43
CA ASP A 89 2.87 6.14 18.47
C ASP A 89 4.27 6.22 17.85
N ASN A 90 4.57 7.35 17.22
CA ASN A 90 5.87 7.57 16.60
C ASN A 90 7.00 7.70 17.61
N THR A 91 6.70 8.04 18.85
CA THR A 91 7.68 8.07 19.94
C THR A 91 8.21 6.66 20.24
N LYS A 92 7.32 5.67 20.37
CA LYS A 92 7.73 4.27 20.54
C LYS A 92 8.41 3.73 19.28
N ALA A 93 7.95 4.12 18.09
CA ALA A 93 8.59 3.74 16.83
C ALA A 93 10.05 4.23 16.79
N SER A 94 10.29 5.47 17.13
CA SER A 94 11.64 6.04 17.22
C SER A 94 12.51 5.35 18.25
N ALA A 95 11.99 5.13 19.46
CA ALA A 95 12.72 4.45 20.53
C ALA A 95 13.13 3.02 20.15
N THR A 96 12.27 2.30 19.44
CA THR A 96 12.56 0.95 18.92
C THR A 96 13.70 0.98 17.91
N MET A 97 13.67 1.93 16.97
CA MET A 97 14.76 2.09 15.99
C MET A 97 16.07 2.51 16.64
N LYS A 98 16.01 3.42 17.61
CA LYS A 98 17.19 3.84 18.37
C LYS A 98 17.84 2.66 19.09
N SER A 99 17.07 1.88 19.81
CA SER A 99 17.56 0.69 20.53
C SER A 99 18.20 -0.31 19.56
N LEU A 100 17.56 -0.58 18.43
CA LEU A 100 18.10 -1.50 17.43
C LEU A 100 19.41 -0.97 16.80
N ALA A 101 19.45 0.30 16.42
CA ALA A 101 20.65 0.92 15.87
C ALA A 101 21.80 0.92 16.86
N ASP A 102 21.55 1.25 18.15
CA ASP A 102 22.55 1.25 19.20
C ASP A 102 23.16 -0.15 19.41
N GLN A 103 22.31 -1.20 19.36
CA GLN A 103 22.77 -2.59 19.51
C GLN A 103 23.60 -3.09 18.32
N LEU A 104 23.31 -2.60 17.11
CA LEU A 104 23.98 -3.03 15.89
C LEU A 104 25.19 -2.17 15.53
N GLU A 105 25.38 -1.03 16.18
CA GLU A 105 26.51 -0.15 15.94
C GLU A 105 27.84 -0.87 16.25
N GLY A 106 28.76 -0.87 15.28
CA GLY A 106 30.05 -1.57 15.38
C GLY A 106 30.01 -3.05 15.01
N SER A 107 28.84 -3.70 14.91
CA SER A 107 28.71 -5.11 14.51
C SER A 107 28.04 -5.30 13.14
N ALA A 108 27.16 -4.39 12.75
CA ALA A 108 26.57 -4.37 11.40
C ALA A 108 27.33 -3.42 10.48
N ASP A 109 27.10 -3.53 9.17
CA ASP A 109 27.67 -2.58 8.21
C ASP A 109 27.11 -1.16 8.43
N THR A 110 27.91 -0.16 8.01
CA THR A 110 27.57 1.25 8.23
C THR A 110 26.30 1.68 7.50
N ALA A 111 26.00 1.08 6.34
CA ALA A 111 24.80 1.38 5.57
C ALA A 111 23.54 0.92 6.28
N THR A 112 23.57 -0.27 6.88
CA THR A 112 22.45 -0.79 7.68
C THR A 112 22.16 0.11 8.89
N VAL A 113 23.20 0.48 9.64
CA VAL A 113 23.04 1.36 10.81
C VAL A 113 22.56 2.75 10.39
N ALA A 114 23.08 3.30 9.30
CA ALA A 114 22.65 4.60 8.77
C ALA A 114 21.15 4.59 8.39
N GLU A 115 20.65 3.50 7.79
CA GLU A 115 19.22 3.38 7.45
C GLU A 115 18.34 3.29 8.71
N LEU A 116 18.78 2.58 9.74
CA LEU A 116 18.06 2.55 11.03
C LEU A 116 18.04 3.93 11.69
N ARG A 117 19.13 4.67 11.64
CA ARG A 117 19.21 6.06 12.16
C ARG A 117 18.30 7.00 11.37
N ARG A 118 18.23 6.82 10.04
CA ARG A 118 17.32 7.59 9.18
C ARG A 118 15.86 7.34 9.58
N LYS A 119 15.48 6.10 9.79
CA LYS A 119 14.14 5.73 10.28
C LYS A 119 13.86 6.27 11.67
N GLN A 120 14.83 6.20 12.56
CA GLN A 120 14.74 6.82 13.89
C GLN A 120 14.40 8.30 13.77
N HIS A 121 15.13 9.03 12.94
CA HIS A 121 14.91 10.46 12.74
C HIS A 121 13.55 10.76 12.12
N LEU A 122 13.10 9.93 11.16
CA LEU A 122 11.77 10.03 10.56
C LEU A 122 10.68 9.93 11.65
N TYR A 123 10.74 8.93 12.51
CA TYR A 123 9.74 8.75 13.55
C TYR A 123 9.84 9.83 14.65
N ASP A 124 11.02 10.29 14.99
CA ASP A 124 11.20 11.45 15.87
C ASP A 124 10.49 12.67 15.32
N THR A 125 10.67 12.93 14.05
CA THR A 125 10.05 14.08 13.36
C THR A 125 8.52 13.94 13.33
N LEU A 126 8.00 12.77 12.97
CA LEU A 126 6.56 12.50 12.94
C LEU A 126 5.94 12.52 14.33
N GLY A 127 6.70 12.24 15.38
CA GLY A 127 6.24 12.22 16.77
C GLY A 127 6.17 13.58 17.44
N LYS A 128 6.64 14.65 16.80
CA LYS A 128 6.63 16.01 17.38
C LYS A 128 5.24 16.63 17.52
N SER A 129 4.26 16.14 16.78
CA SER A 129 2.89 16.59 16.84
C SER A 129 1.91 15.42 16.61
N ALA A 130 0.67 15.57 17.09
CA ALA A 130 -0.38 14.62 16.79
C ALA A 130 -0.77 14.74 15.30
N LEU A 131 -0.58 13.67 14.55
CA LEU A 131 -0.87 13.63 13.12
C LEU A 131 -2.34 13.31 12.87
N TYR A 132 -2.86 13.76 11.73
CA TYR A 132 -4.26 13.50 11.30
C TYR A 132 -5.29 13.85 12.38
N GLN A 133 -5.04 14.93 13.12
CA GLN A 133 -5.89 15.34 14.22
C GLN A 133 -7.22 15.86 13.70
N ARG A 134 -8.31 15.38 14.29
CA ARG A 134 -9.68 15.80 13.97
C ARG A 134 -10.31 16.55 15.14
N ASP A 135 -11.28 17.40 14.86
CA ASP A 135 -12.10 18.02 15.91
C ASP A 135 -13.01 16.97 16.57
N LYS A 136 -13.16 17.10 17.89
CA LYS A 136 -14.09 16.26 18.64
C LYS A 136 -15.54 16.66 18.29
N GLY A 137 -16.40 15.65 18.11
CA GLY A 137 -17.83 15.88 17.89
C GLY A 137 -18.23 16.21 16.44
N GLY A 138 -17.33 16.02 15.48
CA GLY A 138 -17.64 16.13 14.06
C GLY A 138 -18.48 14.96 13.53
N ASN A 139 -18.87 15.04 12.26
CA ASN A 139 -19.57 13.95 11.56
C ASN A 139 -18.73 12.68 11.53
N ALA A 140 -19.39 11.52 11.64
CA ALA A 140 -18.71 10.22 11.52
C ALA A 140 -18.38 9.90 10.06
N SER A 141 -19.19 10.34 9.12
CA SER A 141 -19.00 10.13 7.68
C SER A 141 -18.85 11.44 6.94
N HIS A 142 -17.94 11.45 5.97
CA HIS A 142 -17.63 12.59 5.13
C HIS A 142 -17.68 12.17 3.68
N THR A 143 -18.63 12.71 2.91
CA THR A 143 -18.80 12.41 1.50
C THR A 143 -18.31 13.57 0.66
N VAL A 144 -17.47 13.28 -0.33
CA VAL A 144 -16.92 14.27 -1.25
C VAL A 144 -17.11 13.79 -2.68
N PRO A 145 -17.48 14.68 -3.63
CA PRO A 145 -17.53 14.30 -5.03
C PRO A 145 -16.12 14.07 -5.59
N PHE A 146 -16.01 13.19 -6.57
CA PHE A 146 -14.82 13.06 -7.39
C PHE A 146 -15.16 13.31 -8.87
N SER A 147 -14.17 13.72 -9.63
CA SER A 147 -14.22 13.76 -11.09
C SER A 147 -13.25 12.75 -11.67
N THR A 148 -13.57 12.25 -12.85
CA THR A 148 -12.64 11.45 -13.64
C THR A 148 -11.98 12.35 -14.67
N VAL A 149 -10.66 12.33 -14.72
CA VAL A 149 -9.86 13.19 -15.60
C VAL A 149 -9.09 12.30 -16.56
N PRO A 150 -9.11 12.58 -17.88
CA PRO A 150 -8.34 11.80 -18.83
C PRO A 150 -6.85 11.78 -18.49
N PHE A 151 -6.26 10.59 -18.56
CA PHE A 151 -4.82 10.39 -18.33
C PHE A 151 -3.96 11.09 -19.41
N SER A 152 -4.48 11.12 -20.65
CA SER A 152 -3.91 11.86 -21.76
C SER A 152 -5.03 12.33 -22.69
N ALA A 153 -4.74 13.29 -23.60
CA ALA A 153 -5.74 13.90 -24.49
C ALA A 153 -6.51 12.88 -25.34
N ASP A 154 -5.87 11.77 -25.74
CA ASP A 154 -6.43 10.75 -26.60
C ASP A 154 -6.85 9.47 -25.85
N SER A 155 -6.85 9.50 -24.53
CA SER A 155 -7.05 8.32 -23.71
C SER A 155 -8.48 8.19 -23.21
N THR A 156 -9.03 6.97 -23.29
CA THR A 156 -10.21 6.55 -22.54
C THR A 156 -9.88 6.23 -21.09
N GLN A 157 -8.59 6.15 -20.74
CA GLN A 157 -8.10 5.92 -19.38
C GLN A 157 -8.21 7.21 -18.57
N VAL A 158 -8.66 7.08 -17.34
CA VAL A 158 -8.92 8.22 -16.46
C VAL A 158 -8.30 8.02 -15.09
N LEU A 159 -8.14 9.12 -14.36
CA LEU A 159 -7.78 9.16 -12.95
C LEU A 159 -8.92 9.77 -12.12
N MET A 160 -8.95 9.48 -10.84
CA MET A 160 -9.91 10.09 -9.89
C MET A 160 -9.28 11.33 -9.24
N HIS A 161 -9.95 12.46 -9.38
CA HIS A 161 -9.57 13.71 -8.73
C HIS A 161 -10.61 14.11 -7.69
N ILE A 162 -10.12 14.49 -6.51
CA ILE A 162 -10.93 15.00 -5.40
C ILE A 162 -10.55 16.44 -5.14
N GLY A 163 -11.54 17.32 -5.00
CA GLY A 163 -11.34 18.68 -4.55
C GLY A 163 -11.09 18.72 -3.04
N SER A 164 -10.15 19.54 -2.64
CA SER A 164 -9.79 19.74 -1.24
C SER A 164 -9.36 21.19 -0.97
N ARG A 165 -9.10 21.49 0.29
CA ARG A 165 -8.35 22.68 0.70
C ARG A 165 -7.12 22.27 1.48
N LEU A 166 -5.97 22.72 1.04
CA LEU A 166 -4.70 22.45 1.68
C LEU A 166 -4.15 23.77 2.22
N ASN A 167 -4.01 23.84 3.55
CA ASN A 167 -3.67 25.09 4.24
C ASN A 167 -4.57 26.27 3.80
N GLY A 168 -5.87 26.02 3.68
CA GLY A 168 -6.89 27.02 3.33
C GLY A 168 -7.03 27.34 1.84
N GLN A 169 -6.18 26.80 0.97
CA GLN A 169 -6.22 27.03 -0.47
C GLN A 169 -6.81 25.84 -1.22
N LYS A 170 -7.59 26.10 -2.28
CA LYS A 170 -8.12 25.04 -3.13
C LYS A 170 -6.99 24.18 -3.71
N CYS A 171 -7.12 22.87 -3.56
CA CYS A 171 -6.15 21.88 -4.03
C CYS A 171 -6.88 20.69 -4.61
N THR A 172 -6.54 20.32 -5.84
CA THR A 172 -7.04 19.09 -6.44
C THR A 172 -6.06 17.97 -6.15
N MET A 173 -6.55 16.84 -5.65
CA MET A 173 -5.74 15.68 -5.28
C MET A 173 -6.16 14.48 -6.11
N THR A 174 -5.18 13.68 -6.53
CA THR A 174 -5.44 12.35 -7.09
C THR A 174 -5.71 11.37 -5.96
N PHE A 175 -6.83 10.68 -6.04
CA PHE A 175 -7.18 9.61 -5.10
C PHE A 175 -6.42 8.34 -5.51
N ASP A 176 -5.53 7.85 -4.65
CA ASP A 176 -4.56 6.82 -5.04
C ASP A 176 -4.37 5.77 -3.94
N THR A 177 -5.08 4.65 -4.04
CA THR A 177 -4.92 3.52 -3.12
C THR A 177 -3.60 2.77 -3.32
N GLY A 178 -2.90 3.01 -4.42
CA GLY A 178 -1.58 2.45 -4.71
C GLY A 178 -0.41 3.22 -4.12
N ALA A 179 -0.67 4.43 -3.59
CA ALA A 179 0.35 5.23 -2.92
C ALA A 179 0.33 4.97 -1.42
N THR A 180 1.47 4.57 -0.86
CA THR A 180 1.61 4.37 0.60
C THR A 180 1.47 5.68 1.35
N TYR A 181 1.97 6.77 0.79
CA TYR A 181 2.00 8.09 1.42
C TYR A 181 1.20 9.10 0.62
N ASN A 182 0.75 10.18 1.29
CA ASN A 182 0.35 11.38 0.58
C ASN A 182 1.61 11.99 -0.07
N VAL A 183 1.51 12.40 -1.32
CA VAL A 183 2.64 12.88 -2.11
C VAL A 183 2.33 14.27 -2.66
N ILE A 184 3.32 15.14 -2.70
CA ILE A 184 3.21 16.47 -3.26
C ILE A 184 4.51 16.85 -3.96
N THR A 185 4.40 17.56 -5.09
CA THR A 185 5.60 18.07 -5.78
C THR A 185 6.21 19.26 -5.02
N PRO A 186 7.51 19.55 -5.19
CA PRO A 186 8.16 20.69 -4.54
C PRO A 186 7.45 22.01 -4.82
N LYS A 187 7.04 22.25 -6.06
CA LYS A 187 6.32 23.44 -6.47
C LYS A 187 4.98 23.62 -5.74
N ARG A 188 4.22 22.53 -5.62
CA ARG A 188 2.94 22.52 -4.91
C ARG A 188 3.13 22.64 -3.40
N ALA A 189 4.13 22.00 -2.83
CA ALA A 189 4.47 22.14 -1.41
C ALA A 189 4.76 23.60 -1.04
N ALA A 190 5.51 24.32 -1.88
CA ALA A 190 5.76 25.74 -1.70
C ALA A 190 4.49 26.58 -1.85
N LYS A 191 3.69 26.33 -2.88
CA LYS A 191 2.42 27.02 -3.14
C LYS A 191 1.47 26.93 -1.94
N TYR A 192 1.31 25.74 -1.38
CA TYR A 192 0.41 25.48 -0.26
C TYR A 192 1.05 25.68 1.11
N ARG A 193 2.30 26.14 1.15
CA ARG A 193 3.05 26.49 2.37
C ARG A 193 3.15 25.35 3.37
N LEU A 194 3.42 24.14 2.87
CA LEU A 194 3.75 23.03 3.75
C LEU A 194 5.06 23.32 4.47
N THR A 195 5.15 22.93 5.73
CA THR A 195 6.36 23.08 6.53
C THR A 195 7.31 21.92 6.22
N PRO A 196 8.42 22.13 5.50
CA PRO A 196 9.37 21.07 5.23
C PRO A 196 10.13 20.72 6.50
N THR A 197 10.49 19.44 6.60
CA THR A 197 11.37 18.91 7.65
C THR A 197 12.64 18.39 7.00
N ASP A 198 13.62 17.98 7.80
CA ASP A 198 14.82 17.30 7.31
C ASP A 198 14.70 15.77 7.31
N ALA A 199 13.55 15.25 7.75
CA ALA A 199 13.29 13.83 7.70
C ALA A 199 13.03 13.36 6.27
N THR A 200 13.60 12.22 5.93
CA THR A 200 13.50 11.61 4.60
C THR A 200 12.95 10.21 4.66
N ILE A 201 12.39 9.77 3.54
CA ILE A 201 11.87 8.43 3.36
C ILE A 201 12.31 7.89 2.01
N SER A 202 12.62 6.60 1.95
CA SER A 202 12.88 5.93 0.69
C SER A 202 11.57 5.64 -0.02
N VAL A 203 11.51 5.94 -1.31
CA VAL A 203 10.35 5.69 -2.16
C VAL A 203 10.77 4.87 -3.36
N ILE A 204 9.86 3.99 -3.79
CA ILE A 204 10.08 3.11 -4.94
C ILE A 204 9.07 3.50 -6.03
N GLY A 205 9.59 3.83 -7.20
CA GLY A 205 8.80 4.05 -8.41
C GLY A 205 9.46 3.31 -9.57
N THR A 206 9.68 3.96 -10.70
CA THR A 206 10.52 3.41 -11.78
C THR A 206 11.99 3.32 -11.36
N LYS A 207 12.36 4.13 -10.37
CA LYS A 207 13.68 4.12 -9.71
C LYS A 207 13.50 4.24 -8.21
N LEU A 208 14.50 3.76 -7.47
CA LEU A 208 14.63 4.04 -6.04
C LEU A 208 15.00 5.52 -5.86
N GLY A 209 14.30 6.20 -4.98
CA GLY A 209 14.54 7.61 -4.69
C GLY A 209 14.31 7.93 -3.23
N THR A 210 14.52 9.20 -2.87
CA THR A 210 14.32 9.72 -1.53
C THR A 210 13.37 10.90 -1.57
N GLY A 211 12.36 10.89 -0.71
CA GLY A 211 11.45 12.00 -0.51
C GLY A 211 11.65 12.65 0.85
N ARG A 212 11.40 13.95 0.93
CA ARG A 212 11.42 14.71 2.19
C ARG A 212 10.01 14.78 2.75
N ILE A 213 9.88 14.63 4.07
CA ILE A 213 8.60 14.82 4.76
C ILE A 213 8.33 16.32 4.93
N ALA A 214 7.11 16.74 4.62
CA ALA A 214 6.57 18.04 4.94
C ALA A 214 5.20 17.88 5.61
N ILE A 215 4.87 18.79 6.50
CA ILE A 215 3.62 18.75 7.26
C ILE A 215 2.70 19.87 6.79
N ALA A 216 1.49 19.51 6.36
CA ALA A 216 0.42 20.45 6.14
C ALA A 216 -0.26 20.76 7.49
N LYS A 217 -0.47 22.04 7.79
CA LYS A 217 -1.18 22.43 9.02
C LYS A 217 -2.61 21.92 9.00
N GLU A 218 -3.28 22.02 7.85
CA GLU A 218 -4.68 21.68 7.70
C GLU A 218 -4.99 21.15 6.30
N LEU A 219 -5.76 20.08 6.26
CA LEU A 219 -6.35 19.52 5.04
C LEU A 219 -7.86 19.38 5.25
N THR A 220 -8.64 20.00 4.37
CA THR A 220 -10.12 19.87 4.38
C THR A 220 -10.56 19.13 3.13
N ILE A 221 -11.31 18.04 3.34
CA ILE A 221 -11.93 17.22 2.30
C ILE A 221 -13.43 17.16 2.60
N GLY A 222 -14.24 17.90 1.84
CA GLY A 222 -15.67 18.02 2.15
C GLY A 222 -15.88 18.60 3.55
N THR A 223 -16.56 17.87 4.41
CA THR A 223 -16.82 18.24 5.81
C THR A 223 -15.74 17.77 6.78
N LEU A 224 -14.72 17.07 6.28
CA LEU A 224 -13.61 16.56 7.08
C LEU A 224 -12.50 17.60 7.14
N THR A 225 -12.06 17.95 8.34
CA THR A 225 -10.85 18.76 8.56
C THR A 225 -9.86 17.96 9.39
N LEU A 226 -8.64 17.80 8.84
CA LEU A 226 -7.52 17.13 9.48
C LEU A 226 -6.39 18.13 9.70
N ARG A 227 -5.74 18.05 10.85
CA ARG A 227 -4.55 18.87 11.18
C ARG A 227 -3.31 18.01 11.24
N ASN A 228 -2.18 18.63 10.94
CA ASN A 228 -0.86 17.99 10.94
C ASN A 228 -0.84 16.76 10.02
N VAL A 229 -1.03 17.00 8.73
CA VAL A 229 -1.08 15.94 7.72
C VAL A 229 0.27 15.84 7.03
N PRO A 230 0.98 14.69 7.16
CA PRO A 230 2.26 14.50 6.52
C PRO A 230 2.12 14.20 5.03
N PHE A 231 3.03 14.78 4.25
CA PHE A 231 3.23 14.53 2.83
C PHE A 231 4.68 14.19 2.56
N VAL A 232 4.91 13.38 1.54
CA VAL A 232 6.24 13.17 0.97
C VAL A 232 6.40 14.10 -0.21
N ILE A 233 7.43 14.94 -0.17
CA ILE A 233 7.77 15.78 -1.32
C ILE A 233 8.59 14.95 -2.30
N LEU A 234 8.06 14.79 -3.51
CA LEU A 234 8.72 14.08 -4.61
C LEU A 234 8.70 14.94 -5.86
N ASP A 235 9.87 15.04 -6.50
CA ASP A 235 9.96 15.64 -7.82
C ASP A 235 9.57 14.61 -8.87
N LEU A 236 8.39 14.79 -9.47
CA LEU A 236 7.86 13.94 -10.51
C LEU A 236 8.21 14.46 -11.92
N ASP A 237 8.87 15.62 -12.02
CA ASP A 237 9.31 16.17 -13.30
C ASP A 237 10.59 15.47 -13.75
N SER A 238 10.47 14.63 -14.77
CA SER A 238 11.61 13.93 -15.39
C SER A 238 12.35 14.79 -16.42
N GLY A 239 11.94 16.04 -16.65
CA GLY A 239 12.46 16.90 -17.72
C GLY A 239 11.95 16.50 -19.13
N ASN A 240 11.09 15.50 -19.24
CA ASN A 240 10.51 15.06 -20.51
C ASN A 240 9.13 15.69 -20.70
N GLU A 241 8.97 16.50 -21.74
CA GLU A 241 7.70 17.20 -22.01
C GLU A 241 6.51 16.24 -22.26
N ARG A 242 6.76 15.06 -22.79
CA ARG A 242 5.71 14.06 -23.03
C ARG A 242 5.09 13.53 -21.73
N VAL A 243 5.86 13.51 -20.65
CA VAL A 243 5.40 13.06 -19.33
C VAL A 243 5.04 14.20 -18.39
N ARG A 244 5.34 15.45 -18.74
CA ARG A 244 5.03 16.60 -17.90
C ARG A 244 3.52 16.71 -17.61
N HIS A 245 2.69 16.50 -18.61
CA HIS A 245 1.23 16.51 -18.44
C HIS A 245 0.78 15.41 -17.46
N THR A 246 1.35 14.23 -17.55
CA THR A 246 1.10 13.11 -16.63
C THR A 246 1.60 13.43 -15.22
N ALA A 247 2.80 13.99 -15.11
CA ALA A 247 3.37 14.42 -13.83
C ALA A 247 2.49 15.49 -13.15
N ASP A 248 1.92 16.42 -13.91
CA ASP A 248 0.99 17.43 -13.40
C ASP A 248 -0.30 16.81 -12.84
N ALA A 249 -0.80 15.75 -13.44
CA ALA A 249 -1.98 15.03 -12.93
C ALA A 249 -1.74 14.39 -11.56
N TYR A 250 -0.50 14.02 -11.24
CA TYR A 250 -0.11 13.43 -9.96
C TYR A 250 0.59 14.41 -9.01
N SER A 251 0.46 15.71 -9.26
CA SER A 251 1.22 16.73 -8.50
C SER A 251 0.84 16.83 -7.01
N CYS A 252 -0.33 16.30 -6.64
CA CYS A 252 -0.75 16.15 -5.27
C CYS A 252 -1.59 14.85 -5.14
N ILE A 253 -1.14 13.93 -4.31
CA ILE A 253 -1.72 12.59 -4.17
C ILE A 253 -2.23 12.40 -2.74
N LEU A 254 -3.46 11.90 -2.64
CA LEU A 254 -4.04 11.41 -1.41
C LEU A 254 -3.86 9.90 -1.38
N GLY A 255 -3.03 9.42 -0.44
CA GLY A 255 -2.62 8.03 -0.36
C GLY A 255 -3.13 7.27 0.85
N GLU A 256 -2.67 6.05 1.00
CA GLU A 256 -3.11 5.11 2.04
C GLU A 256 -2.78 5.57 3.46
N SER A 257 -1.74 6.35 3.66
CA SER A 257 -1.43 6.91 4.98
C SER A 257 -2.58 7.75 5.55
N LEU A 258 -3.36 8.38 4.69
CA LEU A 258 -4.59 9.07 5.08
C LEU A 258 -5.80 8.12 5.09
N LEU A 259 -5.98 7.31 4.05
CA LEU A 259 -7.14 6.41 3.92
C LEU A 259 -7.22 5.40 5.06
N MET A 260 -6.07 4.91 5.54
CA MET A 260 -5.99 3.99 6.68
C MET A 260 -6.34 4.64 8.03
N GLN A 261 -6.54 5.96 8.09
CA GLN A 261 -7.08 6.62 9.28
C GLN A 261 -8.57 6.34 9.50
N PHE A 262 -9.24 5.77 8.49
CA PHE A 262 -10.67 5.49 8.53
C PHE A 262 -10.91 3.98 8.57
N PRO A 263 -11.82 3.49 9.45
CA PRO A 263 -12.22 2.08 9.49
C PRO A 263 -12.75 1.57 8.16
N HIS A 264 -13.43 2.42 7.38
CA HIS A 264 -13.82 2.07 6.01
C HIS A 264 -13.99 3.31 5.14
N TYR A 265 -13.97 3.09 3.83
CA TYR A 265 -14.36 4.10 2.83
C TYR A 265 -15.08 3.44 1.67
N ILE A 266 -15.92 4.24 1.01
CA ILE A 266 -16.78 3.78 -0.09
C ILE A 266 -16.53 4.65 -1.30
N ILE A 267 -16.24 4.02 -2.44
CA ILE A 267 -16.19 4.67 -3.75
C ILE A 267 -17.50 4.33 -4.47
N ASP A 268 -18.32 5.35 -4.71
CA ASP A 268 -19.61 5.21 -5.39
C ASP A 268 -19.48 5.76 -6.80
N PHE A 269 -19.45 4.88 -7.79
CA PHE A 269 -19.30 5.26 -9.19
C PHE A 269 -20.62 5.68 -9.86
N GLU A 270 -21.76 5.38 -9.28
CA GLU A 270 -23.04 5.90 -9.75
C GLU A 270 -23.21 7.37 -9.37
N LYS A 271 -22.85 7.72 -8.12
CA LYS A 271 -22.94 9.08 -7.60
C LYS A 271 -21.68 9.91 -7.81
N SER A 272 -20.58 9.28 -8.23
CA SER A 272 -19.25 9.89 -8.32
C SER A 272 -18.83 10.54 -7.00
N THR A 273 -18.89 9.76 -5.92
CA THR A 273 -18.50 10.21 -4.57
C THR A 273 -17.57 9.22 -3.88
N VAL A 274 -16.75 9.76 -2.97
CA VAL A 274 -16.01 8.97 -1.99
C VAL A 274 -16.52 9.35 -0.60
N THR A 275 -16.82 8.34 0.20
CA THR A 275 -17.23 8.53 1.61
C THR A 275 -16.14 7.96 2.51
N LEU A 276 -15.58 8.80 3.37
CA LEU A 276 -14.63 8.41 4.41
C LEU A 276 -15.38 8.33 5.73
N SER A 277 -15.30 7.20 6.45
CA SER A 277 -16.09 6.98 7.64
C SER A 277 -15.26 6.58 8.85
N SER A 278 -15.57 7.18 9.99
CA SER A 278 -15.02 6.83 11.30
C SER A 278 -15.80 5.69 11.97
N ASP A 279 -16.96 5.33 11.45
CA ASP A 279 -17.77 4.24 11.97
C ASP A 279 -17.20 2.89 11.52
N THR A 280 -17.32 1.91 12.41
CA THR A 280 -17.04 0.53 12.06
C THR A 280 -18.17 -0.03 11.21
N LEU A 281 -17.83 -0.59 10.06
CA LEU A 281 -18.78 -1.24 9.18
C LEU A 281 -18.78 -2.74 9.46
N THR A 282 -19.96 -3.28 9.79
CA THR A 282 -20.15 -4.73 9.95
C THR A 282 -20.15 -5.38 8.56
N THR A 283 -19.27 -6.36 8.37
CA THR A 283 -19.22 -7.16 7.15
C THR A 283 -19.81 -8.56 7.41
N SER A 284 -20.49 -9.10 6.40
CA SER A 284 -20.90 -10.51 6.40
C SER A 284 -19.73 -11.48 6.22
N ARG A 285 -18.61 -10.99 5.71
CA ARG A 285 -17.40 -11.80 5.51
C ARG A 285 -16.65 -11.96 6.83
N ARG A 286 -16.37 -13.21 7.18
CA ARG A 286 -15.53 -13.55 8.33
C ARG A 286 -14.05 -13.62 7.97
N ARG A 287 -13.74 -14.02 6.73
CA ARG A 287 -12.39 -14.15 6.22
C ARG A 287 -12.02 -12.89 5.44
N PRO A 288 -10.86 -12.29 5.74
CA PRO A 288 -10.38 -11.14 4.96
C PRO A 288 -10.07 -11.55 3.51
N ASN A 289 -10.24 -10.61 2.59
CA ASN A 289 -9.87 -10.76 1.18
C ASN A 289 -8.94 -9.64 0.68
N ILE A 290 -8.51 -8.76 1.58
CA ILE A 290 -7.38 -7.86 1.34
C ILE A 290 -6.35 -8.02 2.45
N CYS A 291 -5.09 -7.79 2.10
CA CYS A 291 -3.97 -7.80 3.05
C CYS A 291 -3.02 -6.64 2.75
N LEU A 292 -2.12 -6.38 3.68
CA LEU A 292 -1.03 -5.42 3.54
C LEU A 292 0.30 -6.17 3.50
N THR A 293 1.27 -5.63 2.78
CA THR A 293 2.64 -6.10 2.94
C THR A 293 3.20 -5.62 4.29
N PRO A 294 4.16 -6.34 4.90
CA PRO A 294 4.71 -5.94 6.20
C PRO A 294 5.24 -4.52 6.26
N SER A 295 5.89 -4.05 5.20
CA SER A 295 6.48 -2.71 5.12
C SER A 295 5.58 -1.65 4.49
N GLY A 296 4.43 -2.03 3.90
CA GLY A 296 3.56 -1.15 3.15
C GLY A 296 2.19 -0.95 3.78
N ARG A 297 1.43 0.01 3.24
CA ARG A 297 0.02 0.25 3.57
C ARG A 297 -0.90 0.05 2.37
N THR A 298 -0.33 -0.29 1.22
CA THR A 298 -1.08 -0.53 -0.01
C THR A 298 -1.86 -1.84 0.12
N PRO A 299 -3.17 -1.84 -0.16
CA PRO A 299 -3.97 -3.06 -0.05
C PRO A 299 -3.75 -3.98 -1.25
N TYR A 300 -3.66 -5.28 -0.96
CA TYR A 300 -3.61 -6.36 -1.94
C TYR A 300 -4.89 -7.18 -1.84
N ALA A 301 -5.59 -7.35 -2.95
CA ALA A 301 -6.76 -8.21 -3.02
C ALA A 301 -6.38 -9.64 -3.38
N GLU A 302 -7.08 -10.61 -2.81
CA GLU A 302 -7.00 -12.01 -3.22
C GLU A 302 -7.87 -12.21 -4.46
N ILE A 303 -7.25 -12.63 -5.56
CA ILE A 303 -7.90 -12.88 -6.85
C ILE A 303 -7.80 -14.35 -7.19
N GLU A 304 -8.88 -14.91 -7.71
CA GLU A 304 -8.96 -16.28 -8.20
C GLU A 304 -8.79 -16.30 -9.73
N TYR A 305 -7.89 -17.13 -10.21
CA TYR A 305 -7.67 -17.39 -11.63
C TYR A 305 -7.04 -18.77 -11.84
N GLY A 306 -7.48 -19.49 -12.87
CA GLY A 306 -6.87 -20.75 -13.28
C GLY A 306 -6.83 -21.83 -12.19
N GLY A 307 -7.83 -21.89 -11.32
CA GLY A 307 -7.91 -22.84 -10.21
C GLY A 307 -7.02 -22.50 -9.01
N GLY A 308 -6.35 -21.35 -9.03
CA GLY A 308 -5.52 -20.87 -7.93
C GLY A 308 -5.90 -19.45 -7.50
N THR A 309 -5.14 -18.92 -6.55
CA THR A 309 -5.30 -17.55 -6.05
C THR A 309 -3.96 -16.83 -6.02
N PHE A 310 -4.00 -15.53 -6.14
CA PHE A 310 -2.84 -14.66 -5.93
C PHE A 310 -3.27 -13.32 -5.34
N ALA A 311 -2.33 -12.62 -4.72
CA ALA A 311 -2.55 -11.28 -4.20
C ALA A 311 -2.08 -10.24 -5.21
N ILE A 312 -2.91 -9.25 -5.50
CA ILE A 312 -2.63 -8.18 -6.45
C ILE A 312 -2.96 -6.82 -5.83
N THR A 313 -2.12 -5.83 -6.10
CA THR A 313 -2.32 -4.47 -5.57
C THR A 313 -3.63 -3.86 -6.08
N LEU A 314 -4.38 -3.23 -5.19
CA LEU A 314 -5.51 -2.36 -5.52
C LEU A 314 -4.98 -0.94 -5.71
N ASP A 315 -5.10 -0.39 -6.91
CA ASP A 315 -4.42 0.86 -7.28
C ASP A 315 -5.32 1.78 -8.12
N THR A 316 -6.09 2.64 -7.44
CA THR A 316 -6.91 3.66 -8.12
C THR A 316 -6.06 4.76 -8.79
N GLY A 317 -4.79 4.87 -8.44
CA GLY A 317 -3.83 5.77 -9.09
C GLY A 317 -3.26 5.24 -10.40
N ALA A 318 -3.53 3.99 -10.74
CA ALA A 318 -3.24 3.41 -12.05
C ALA A 318 -4.50 3.47 -12.92
N ALA A 319 -4.42 4.10 -14.08
CA ALA A 319 -5.59 4.24 -14.97
C ALA A 319 -6.08 2.90 -15.51
N ALA A 320 -5.17 1.94 -15.69
CA ALA A 320 -5.46 0.61 -16.19
C ALA A 320 -4.69 -0.48 -15.42
N THR A 321 -5.29 -1.67 -15.39
CA THR A 321 -4.68 -2.87 -14.81
C THR A 321 -3.47 -3.31 -15.61
N THR A 322 -2.41 -3.68 -14.90
CA THR A 322 -1.21 -4.31 -15.45
C THR A 322 -0.87 -5.55 -14.65
N LEU A 323 -0.50 -6.63 -15.32
CA LEU A 323 -0.08 -7.86 -14.68
C LEU A 323 1.44 -7.99 -14.71
N GLY A 324 2.01 -8.47 -13.60
CA GLY A 324 3.44 -8.62 -13.42
C GLY A 324 3.97 -9.96 -13.94
N ASN A 325 5.28 -10.12 -13.87
CA ASN A 325 5.95 -11.34 -14.34
C ASN A 325 5.61 -12.58 -13.51
N ALA A 326 5.17 -12.43 -12.26
CA ALA A 326 4.70 -13.57 -11.48
C ALA A 326 3.44 -14.20 -12.08
N PHE A 327 2.52 -13.38 -12.61
CA PHE A 327 1.38 -13.88 -13.36
C PHE A 327 1.82 -14.59 -14.65
N TYR A 328 2.75 -13.99 -15.40
CA TYR A 328 3.30 -14.63 -16.60
C TYR A 328 3.94 -15.98 -16.28
N ARG A 329 4.75 -16.05 -15.24
CA ARG A 329 5.43 -17.29 -14.81
C ARG A 329 4.44 -18.40 -14.49
N ASP A 330 3.36 -18.08 -13.74
CA ASP A 330 2.40 -19.07 -13.28
C ASP A 330 1.40 -19.49 -14.36
N TYR A 331 1.15 -18.63 -15.36
CA TYR A 331 0.15 -18.83 -16.41
C TYR A 331 0.72 -18.62 -17.82
N THR A 332 1.98 -18.99 -18.01
CA THR A 332 2.72 -18.77 -19.28
C THR A 332 1.96 -19.33 -20.49
N ALA A 333 1.38 -20.54 -20.38
CA ALA A 333 0.69 -21.17 -21.49
C ALA A 333 -0.55 -20.37 -21.94
N ASP A 334 -1.35 -19.88 -20.99
CA ASP A 334 -2.52 -19.05 -21.27
C ASP A 334 -2.14 -17.72 -21.92
N VAL A 335 -1.11 -17.07 -21.35
CA VAL A 335 -0.63 -15.78 -21.85
C VAL A 335 -0.04 -15.92 -23.26
N ALA A 336 0.75 -16.96 -23.52
CA ALA A 336 1.33 -17.21 -24.84
C ALA A 336 0.27 -17.55 -25.90
N ARG A 337 -0.77 -18.28 -25.51
CA ARG A 337 -1.86 -18.68 -26.43
C ARG A 337 -2.75 -17.52 -26.81
N GLU A 338 -3.12 -16.67 -25.86
CA GLU A 338 -4.15 -15.63 -26.04
C GLU A 338 -3.57 -14.22 -26.19
N GLY A 339 -2.35 -14.02 -25.70
CA GLY A 339 -1.69 -12.71 -25.72
C GLY A 339 -1.04 -12.38 -27.05
N LYS A 340 -1.01 -11.08 -27.36
CA LYS A 340 -0.26 -10.53 -28.48
C LYS A 340 0.96 -9.78 -27.96
N TRP A 341 2.11 -10.05 -28.55
CA TRP A 341 3.35 -9.37 -28.22
C TRP A 341 3.26 -7.88 -28.57
N ASP A 342 3.69 -7.04 -27.63
CA ASP A 342 3.69 -5.58 -27.77
C ASP A 342 4.78 -4.96 -26.88
N ILE A 343 4.97 -3.66 -27.03
CA ILE A 343 5.83 -2.85 -26.16
C ILE A 343 4.94 -1.84 -25.44
N ALA A 344 4.99 -1.82 -24.11
CA ALA A 344 4.25 -0.87 -23.31
C ALA A 344 5.19 0.11 -22.60
N ALA A 345 4.74 1.37 -22.51
CA ALA A 345 5.39 2.41 -21.73
C ALA A 345 4.73 2.50 -20.36
N SER A 346 5.53 2.55 -19.29
CA SER A 346 5.10 2.83 -17.92
C SER A 346 5.70 4.12 -17.44
N THR A 347 4.89 4.96 -16.81
CA THR A 347 5.30 6.25 -16.25
C THR A 347 5.16 6.22 -14.74
N GLY A 348 6.16 6.71 -14.03
CA GLY A 348 6.13 6.83 -12.56
C GLY A 348 7.24 7.74 -12.06
N PHE A 349 7.40 7.76 -10.74
CA PHE A 349 8.54 8.44 -10.12
C PHE A 349 9.85 7.90 -10.73
N GLY A 350 10.67 8.79 -11.26
CA GLY A 350 11.95 8.45 -11.90
C GLY A 350 11.90 8.36 -13.43
N GLY A 351 10.74 8.56 -14.08
CA GLY A 351 10.60 8.69 -15.54
C GLY A 351 9.75 7.64 -16.24
N VAL A 352 10.06 7.40 -17.51
CA VAL A 352 9.38 6.43 -18.37
C VAL A 352 10.24 5.19 -18.55
N THR A 353 9.63 4.02 -18.43
CA THR A 353 10.24 2.74 -18.80
C THR A 353 9.44 2.08 -19.92
N TYR A 354 10.13 1.31 -20.76
CA TYR A 354 9.51 0.51 -21.82
C TYR A 354 9.75 -0.96 -21.53
N ASP A 355 8.66 -1.73 -21.59
CA ASP A 355 8.67 -3.16 -21.33
C ASP A 355 8.12 -3.94 -22.51
N SER A 356 8.69 -5.11 -22.76
CA SER A 356 8.10 -6.11 -23.64
C SER A 356 6.96 -6.82 -22.90
N ILE A 357 5.80 -6.83 -23.48
CA ILE A 357 4.58 -7.37 -22.85
C ILE A 357 3.85 -8.31 -23.79
N PHE A 358 2.98 -9.13 -23.20
CA PHE A 358 1.86 -9.75 -23.89
C PHE A 358 0.59 -9.00 -23.55
N ARG A 359 -0.16 -8.59 -24.54
CA ARG A 359 -1.44 -7.92 -24.33
C ARG A 359 -2.57 -8.94 -24.49
N LEU A 360 -3.29 -9.20 -23.40
CA LEU A 360 -4.45 -10.07 -23.40
C LEU A 360 -5.68 -9.27 -23.85
N PRO A 361 -6.38 -9.68 -24.92
CA PRO A 361 -7.59 -8.97 -25.36
C PRO A 361 -8.68 -8.96 -24.30
N SER A 362 -8.80 -10.05 -23.56
CA SER A 362 -9.81 -10.23 -22.50
C SER A 362 -9.25 -11.16 -21.43
N LEU A 363 -9.52 -10.83 -20.19
CA LEU A 363 -9.11 -11.63 -19.03
C LEU A 363 -10.23 -11.66 -17.99
N THR A 364 -10.74 -12.86 -17.71
CA THR A 364 -11.76 -13.07 -16.68
C THR A 364 -11.14 -13.67 -15.42
N MET A 365 -11.33 -12.99 -14.31
CA MET A 365 -10.88 -13.41 -12.98
C MET A 365 -12.05 -13.35 -12.00
N ARG A 366 -11.82 -13.69 -10.75
CA ARG A 366 -12.85 -13.65 -9.70
C ARG A 366 -12.34 -12.93 -8.45
N LEU A 367 -13.22 -12.12 -7.88
CA LEU A 367 -13.03 -11.55 -6.54
C LEU A 367 -14.07 -12.18 -5.62
N SER A 368 -13.63 -13.01 -4.67
CA SER A 368 -14.54 -13.69 -3.72
C SER A 368 -15.70 -14.38 -4.43
N SER A 369 -15.39 -15.17 -5.46
CA SER A 369 -16.35 -15.88 -6.31
C SER A 369 -17.17 -15.01 -7.27
N THR A 370 -17.02 -13.70 -7.24
CA THR A 370 -17.68 -12.80 -8.19
C THR A 370 -16.79 -12.62 -9.43
N PRO A 371 -17.24 -13.04 -10.61
CA PRO A 371 -16.45 -12.91 -11.83
C PRO A 371 -16.42 -11.47 -12.32
N PHE A 372 -15.30 -11.09 -12.90
CA PHE A 372 -15.14 -9.82 -13.63
C PHE A 372 -14.20 -10.01 -14.83
N THR A 373 -14.39 -9.21 -15.85
CA THR A 373 -13.59 -9.26 -17.06
C THR A 373 -12.94 -7.91 -17.34
N LEU A 374 -11.63 -7.95 -17.56
CA LEU A 374 -10.85 -6.80 -18.00
C LEU A 374 -10.43 -6.99 -19.46
N ARG A 375 -10.21 -5.88 -20.17
CA ARG A 375 -9.85 -5.89 -21.58
C ARG A 375 -8.51 -5.21 -21.82
N ASN A 376 -7.80 -5.67 -22.85
CA ASN A 376 -6.50 -5.11 -23.27
C ASN A 376 -5.48 -5.07 -22.12
N VAL A 377 -5.33 -6.16 -21.40
CA VAL A 377 -4.50 -6.24 -20.20
C VAL A 377 -3.06 -6.57 -20.57
N PRO A 378 -2.09 -5.68 -20.30
CA PRO A 378 -0.69 -5.98 -20.51
C PRO A 378 -0.16 -6.91 -19.41
N VAL A 379 0.61 -7.91 -19.81
CA VAL A 379 1.31 -8.86 -18.93
C VAL A 379 2.80 -8.72 -19.18
N SER A 380 3.56 -8.36 -18.17
CA SER A 380 5.01 -8.24 -18.26
C SER A 380 5.66 -9.62 -18.31
N ALA A 381 6.35 -9.91 -19.41
CA ALA A 381 6.96 -11.22 -19.65
C ALA A 381 8.39 -11.32 -19.15
N LEU A 382 9.08 -10.19 -18.98
CA LEU A 382 10.48 -10.15 -18.58
C LEU A 382 10.62 -9.87 -17.08
N SER A 383 11.47 -10.68 -16.43
CA SER A 383 11.95 -10.36 -15.10
C SER A 383 12.95 -9.20 -15.23
N THR A 384 12.51 -7.99 -14.95
CA THR A 384 13.47 -6.94 -14.64
C THR A 384 14.02 -7.24 -13.25
N SER A 385 15.28 -6.95 -13.01
CA SER A 385 15.96 -7.14 -11.71
C SER A 385 15.36 -6.31 -10.57
N ASN A 386 14.22 -5.67 -10.81
CA ASN A 386 13.51 -4.84 -9.87
C ASN A 386 12.58 -5.71 -8.99
N ALA A 387 12.66 -5.58 -7.67
CA ALA A 387 11.82 -6.28 -6.71
C ALA A 387 10.30 -6.11 -6.99
N LEU A 388 9.90 -5.00 -7.61
CA LEU A 388 8.53 -4.74 -8.04
C LEU A 388 8.05 -5.68 -9.14
N SER A 389 8.95 -6.23 -9.94
CA SER A 389 8.60 -7.13 -11.04
C SER A 389 8.25 -8.55 -10.57
N ALA A 390 8.58 -8.90 -9.32
CA ALA A 390 8.28 -10.22 -8.74
C ALA A 390 6.84 -10.35 -8.25
N ASN A 391 6.00 -9.33 -8.40
CA ASN A 391 4.62 -9.35 -7.99
C ASN A 391 3.66 -9.69 -9.15
N TYR A 392 2.39 -9.90 -8.82
CA TYR A 392 1.34 -10.20 -9.81
C TYR A 392 0.83 -8.96 -10.55
N GLY A 393 1.22 -7.76 -10.15
CA GLY A 393 0.82 -6.52 -10.78
C GLY A 393 -0.15 -5.71 -9.94
N ARG A 394 -1.02 -4.95 -10.62
CA ARG A 394 -1.98 -4.06 -9.99
C ARG A 394 -3.31 -4.04 -10.72
N LEU A 395 -4.40 -4.04 -9.97
CA LEU A 395 -5.73 -3.73 -10.48
C LEU A 395 -5.89 -2.20 -10.48
N GLY A 396 -6.03 -1.64 -11.66
CA GLY A 396 -6.18 -0.21 -11.86
C GLY A 396 -7.62 0.27 -11.78
N LEU A 397 -7.83 1.54 -12.10
CA LEU A 397 -9.15 2.16 -12.04
C LEU A 397 -10.16 1.50 -13.01
N ASP A 398 -9.71 0.89 -14.10
CA ASP A 398 -10.55 0.09 -14.99
C ASP A 398 -11.26 -1.06 -14.26
N PHE A 399 -10.62 -1.69 -13.28
CA PHE A 399 -11.25 -2.67 -12.39
C PHE A 399 -12.32 -2.03 -11.49
N PHE A 400 -11.97 -0.94 -10.81
CA PHE A 400 -12.90 -0.27 -9.89
C PHE A 400 -14.16 0.22 -10.60
N ARG A 401 -14.02 0.71 -11.81
CA ARG A 401 -15.13 1.24 -12.63
C ARG A 401 -16.07 0.17 -13.18
N LEU A 402 -15.76 -1.12 -13.04
CA LEU A 402 -16.69 -2.20 -13.39
C LEU A 402 -17.90 -2.25 -12.44
N TRP A 403 -17.77 -1.67 -11.25
CA TRP A 403 -18.73 -1.78 -10.17
C TRP A 403 -19.46 -0.45 -9.96
N LYS A 404 -20.69 -0.54 -9.47
CA LYS A 404 -21.45 0.63 -9.04
C LYS A 404 -20.86 1.23 -7.77
N LYS A 405 -20.41 0.35 -6.86
CA LYS A 405 -19.87 0.74 -5.57
C LYS A 405 -18.77 -0.23 -5.15
N VAL A 406 -17.70 0.30 -4.60
CA VAL A 406 -16.61 -0.45 -3.99
C VAL A 406 -16.47 0.01 -2.54
N THR A 407 -16.58 -0.92 -1.60
CA THR A 407 -16.38 -0.67 -0.17
C THR A 407 -15.08 -1.33 0.28
N ILE A 408 -14.16 -0.55 0.82
CA ILE A 408 -12.93 -1.04 1.44
C ILE A 408 -13.05 -0.86 2.94
N ASN A 409 -13.02 -1.97 3.66
CA ASN A 409 -13.10 -2.03 5.11
C ASN A 409 -11.70 -2.32 5.67
N ASN A 410 -11.04 -1.29 6.18
CA ASN A 410 -9.70 -1.39 6.74
C ASN A 410 -9.67 -2.13 8.09
N ALA A 411 -10.78 -2.14 8.82
CA ALA A 411 -10.87 -2.85 10.10
C ALA A 411 -11.02 -4.36 9.90
N ALA A 412 -11.88 -4.78 8.98
CA ALA A 412 -12.12 -6.18 8.67
C ALA A 412 -11.18 -6.75 7.58
N MET A 413 -10.46 -5.87 6.89
CA MET A 413 -9.62 -6.20 5.73
C MET A 413 -10.39 -6.91 4.64
N THR A 414 -11.46 -6.27 4.21
CA THR A 414 -12.31 -6.74 3.12
C THR A 414 -12.52 -5.68 2.05
N ILE A 415 -12.65 -6.14 0.82
CA ILE A 415 -13.22 -5.38 -0.30
C ILE A 415 -14.52 -6.04 -0.70
N GLU A 416 -15.57 -5.25 -0.80
CA GLU A 416 -16.89 -5.66 -1.27
C GLU A 416 -17.28 -4.81 -2.47
N VAL A 417 -17.87 -5.44 -3.47
CA VAL A 417 -18.24 -4.81 -4.75
C VAL A 417 -19.71 -5.04 -5.05
N GLU A 418 -20.35 -4.05 -5.64
CA GLU A 418 -21.76 -4.09 -6.03
C GLU A 418 -21.96 -3.67 -7.50
#